data_08539d0a3c303e0943bca07abcbf7f75
#
_entry.id   08539d0a3c303e0943bca07abcbf7f75
#
_cell.length_a   1.000
_cell.length_b   1.000
_cell.length_c   1.000
_cell.angle_alpha   90.00
_cell.angle_beta   90.00
_cell.angle_gamma   90.00
#
_symmetry.space_group_name_H-M   'P 1'
#
loop_
_entity.id
_entity.type
_entity.pdbx_description
1 polymer ?
#
loop_
_entity_poly.entity_id
_entity_poly.type
_entity_poly.pdbx_seq_one_letter_code
_entity_poly.pdbx_strand_id
1 'polypeptide(L)'
;MTKEEKGLIIDELSTKFEENSNFYVTDASGLSVAEINAFRKLCFDAGVEYGVYKNTLIQKALEKLDADYTEFYDTVLKGFSGIIFSKEAANTPAKVIRDFRKTGSEKPMLKGASIDHDLFIGEEHLKMLVDLKSKNELIGEIITLLQSPAKNVVSALQSSGSKLSGILKTLSEKEQ
;
A
#
# COMPACT_ATOMS: atom_id res chain seq x y z
N MET A 1 -19.00 -18.84 20.67
CA MET A 1 -17.62 -19.24 20.33
C MET A 1 -17.03 -20.01 21.48
N THR A 2 -16.67 -21.25 21.26
CA THR A 2 -15.97 -22.11 22.22
C THR A 2 -14.51 -21.68 22.39
N LYS A 3 -13.81 -22.23 23.38
CA LYS A 3 -12.38 -21.94 23.60
C LYS A 3 -11.53 -22.46 22.43
N GLU A 4 -11.92 -23.59 21.86
CA GLU A 4 -11.25 -24.22 20.72
C GLU A 4 -11.39 -23.38 19.44
N GLU A 5 -12.60 -22.91 19.12
CA GLU A 5 -12.85 -22.02 17.97
C GLU A 5 -12.03 -20.73 18.04
N LYS A 6 -11.89 -20.16 19.24
CA LYS A 6 -11.04 -18.97 19.44
C LYS A 6 -9.55 -19.28 19.17
N GLY A 7 -9.09 -20.47 19.59
CA GLY A 7 -7.74 -20.92 19.31
C GLY A 7 -7.47 -21.01 17.83
N LEU A 8 -8.35 -21.68 17.08
CA LEU A 8 -8.23 -21.82 15.62
C LEU A 8 -8.19 -20.47 14.91
N ILE A 9 -9.04 -19.52 15.30
CA ILE A 9 -9.04 -18.17 14.70
C ILE A 9 -7.74 -17.42 15.03
N ILE A 10 -7.20 -17.56 16.23
CA ILE A 10 -5.92 -16.92 16.59
C ILE A 10 -4.79 -17.52 15.77
N ASP A 11 -4.76 -18.82 15.57
CA ASP A 11 -3.73 -19.50 14.77
C ASP A 11 -3.85 -19.12 13.28
N GLU A 12 -5.08 -19.08 12.76
CA GLU A 12 -5.33 -18.59 11.39
C GLU A 12 -4.87 -17.14 11.20
N LEU A 13 -5.20 -16.26 12.16
CA LEU A 13 -4.78 -14.86 12.13
C LEU A 13 -3.27 -14.70 12.22
N SER A 14 -2.60 -15.46 13.10
CA SER A 14 -1.13 -15.44 13.21
C SER A 14 -0.48 -15.82 11.88
N THR A 15 -0.93 -16.88 11.24
CA THR A 15 -0.46 -17.29 9.92
C THR A 15 -0.69 -16.20 8.86
N LYS A 16 -1.87 -15.55 8.87
CA LYS A 16 -2.16 -14.44 7.95
C LYS A 16 -1.26 -13.24 8.18
N PHE A 17 -0.93 -12.91 9.42
CA PHE A 17 0.01 -11.83 9.73
C PHE A 17 1.44 -12.17 9.32
N GLU A 18 1.87 -13.42 9.45
CA GLU A 18 3.19 -13.90 8.99
C GLU A 18 3.30 -13.87 7.45
N GLU A 19 2.23 -14.30 6.76
CA GLU A 19 2.21 -14.31 5.29
C GLU A 19 2.11 -12.91 4.67
N ASN A 20 1.54 -11.94 5.39
CA ASN A 20 1.29 -10.59 4.92
C ASN A 20 2.07 -9.57 5.76
N SER A 21 3.20 -9.11 5.24
CA SER A 21 4.01 -8.08 5.90
C SER A 21 3.29 -6.73 6.05
N ASN A 22 2.20 -6.53 5.29
CA ASN A 22 1.46 -5.28 5.28
C ASN A 22 0.01 -5.52 5.68
N PHE A 23 -0.44 -4.87 6.74
CA PHE A 23 -1.85 -4.89 7.13
C PHE A 23 -2.33 -3.52 7.61
N TYR A 24 -3.62 -3.26 7.40
CA TYR A 24 -4.28 -2.01 7.76
C TYR A 24 -5.45 -2.31 8.69
N VAL A 25 -5.58 -1.54 9.75
CA VAL A 25 -6.72 -1.60 10.67
C VAL A 25 -7.65 -0.43 10.39
N THR A 26 -8.90 -0.73 10.07
CA THR A 26 -9.90 0.27 9.66
C THR A 26 -11.14 0.20 10.54
N ASP A 27 -11.82 1.33 10.68
CA ASP A 27 -13.14 1.42 11.28
C ASP A 27 -14.21 1.59 10.20
N ALA A 28 -14.96 0.53 9.99
CA ALA A 28 -16.11 0.51 9.08
C ALA A 28 -17.45 0.56 9.85
N SER A 29 -17.46 1.02 11.09
CA SER A 29 -18.68 1.14 11.88
C SER A 29 -19.64 2.17 11.25
N GLY A 30 -20.93 1.85 11.24
CA GLY A 30 -21.95 2.75 10.70
C GLY A 30 -22.16 2.68 9.19
N LEU A 31 -21.40 1.88 8.46
CA LEU A 31 -21.69 1.56 7.06
C LEU A 31 -22.89 0.61 6.96
N SER A 32 -23.72 0.80 5.97
CA SER A 32 -24.81 -0.12 5.64
C SER A 32 -24.27 -1.45 5.10
N VAL A 33 -25.09 -2.49 5.13
CA VAL A 33 -24.68 -3.81 4.59
C VAL A 33 -24.33 -3.72 3.11
N ALA A 34 -25.02 -2.90 2.34
CA ALA A 34 -24.74 -2.69 0.92
C ALA A 34 -23.35 -2.05 0.71
N GLU A 35 -23.01 -1.03 1.50
CA GLU A 35 -21.72 -0.36 1.45
C GLU A 35 -20.57 -1.29 1.88
N ILE A 36 -20.76 -2.09 2.94
CA ILE A 36 -19.76 -3.08 3.36
C ILE A 36 -19.51 -4.12 2.26
N ASN A 37 -20.57 -4.58 1.58
CA ASN A 37 -20.43 -5.52 0.48
C ASN A 37 -19.75 -4.89 -0.73
N ALA A 38 -20.05 -3.63 -1.05
CA ALA A 38 -19.36 -2.87 -2.09
C ALA A 38 -17.86 -2.69 -1.75
N PHE A 39 -17.54 -2.38 -0.48
CA PHE A 39 -16.17 -2.29 -0.01
C PHE A 39 -15.41 -3.62 -0.11
N ARG A 40 -16.04 -4.74 0.30
CA ARG A 40 -15.46 -6.08 0.14
C ARG A 40 -15.18 -6.44 -1.31
N LYS A 41 -16.09 -6.06 -2.21
CA LYS A 41 -15.90 -6.26 -3.65
C LYS A 41 -14.70 -5.48 -4.17
N LEU A 42 -14.56 -4.21 -3.80
CA LEU A 42 -13.38 -3.40 -4.16
C LEU A 42 -12.07 -3.97 -3.59
N CYS A 43 -12.09 -4.48 -2.36
CA CYS A 43 -10.94 -5.16 -1.78
C CYS A 43 -10.57 -6.41 -2.59
N PHE A 44 -11.56 -7.23 -2.95
CA PHE A 44 -11.35 -8.44 -3.76
C PHE A 44 -10.81 -8.11 -5.15
N ASP A 45 -11.40 -7.11 -5.83
CA ASP A 45 -10.97 -6.64 -7.16
C ASP A 45 -9.53 -6.08 -7.14
N ALA A 46 -9.10 -5.52 -6.00
CA ALA A 46 -7.74 -5.03 -5.76
C ALA A 46 -6.76 -6.11 -5.27
N GLY A 47 -7.20 -7.35 -5.09
CA GLY A 47 -6.36 -8.46 -4.60
C GLY A 47 -5.97 -8.37 -3.13
N VAL A 48 -6.75 -7.65 -2.30
CA VAL A 48 -6.54 -7.55 -0.84
C VAL A 48 -7.64 -8.26 -0.08
N GLU A 49 -7.29 -8.90 1.02
CA GLU A 49 -8.24 -9.62 1.87
C GLU A 49 -8.77 -8.69 2.98
N TYR A 50 -10.08 -8.57 3.11
CA TYR A 50 -10.73 -7.82 4.18
C TYR A 50 -11.48 -8.74 5.14
N GLY A 51 -11.12 -8.70 6.42
CA GLY A 51 -11.76 -9.45 7.48
C GLY A 51 -12.09 -8.60 8.71
N VAL A 52 -13.18 -8.94 9.40
CA VAL A 52 -13.57 -8.29 10.66
C VAL A 52 -13.39 -9.29 11.79
N TYR A 53 -12.58 -8.92 12.76
CA TYR A 53 -12.23 -9.79 13.88
C TYR A 53 -12.41 -9.05 15.21
N LYS A 54 -12.56 -9.80 16.29
CA LYS A 54 -12.64 -9.23 17.62
C LYS A 54 -11.26 -8.74 18.07
N ASN A 55 -11.18 -7.51 18.60
CA ASN A 55 -9.91 -6.88 19.01
C ASN A 55 -9.05 -7.76 19.91
N THR A 56 -9.66 -8.48 20.87
CA THR A 56 -8.93 -9.39 21.75
C THR A 56 -8.34 -10.62 21.06
N LEU A 57 -8.87 -11.03 19.88
CA LEU A 57 -8.29 -12.10 19.07
C LEU A 57 -7.15 -11.56 18.23
N ILE A 58 -7.31 -10.34 17.68
CA ILE A 58 -6.26 -9.63 16.95
C ILE A 58 -5.04 -9.41 17.86
N GLN A 59 -5.29 -8.90 19.08
CA GLN A 59 -4.23 -8.69 20.08
C GLN A 59 -3.44 -9.97 20.35
N LYS A 60 -4.15 -11.07 20.63
CA LYS A 60 -3.50 -12.37 20.92
C LYS A 60 -2.76 -12.96 19.71
N ALA A 61 -3.21 -12.67 18.50
CA ALA A 61 -2.51 -13.08 17.29
C ALA A 61 -1.23 -12.25 17.09
N LEU A 62 -1.28 -10.94 17.34
CA LEU A 62 -0.11 -10.05 17.28
C LEU A 62 0.91 -10.34 18.39
N GLU A 63 0.47 -10.72 19.61
CA GLU A 63 1.33 -11.14 20.72
C GLU A 63 2.16 -12.41 20.42
N LYS A 64 1.73 -13.22 19.44
CA LYS A 64 2.50 -14.39 18.97
C LYS A 64 3.59 -14.05 17.97
N LEU A 65 3.56 -12.86 17.40
CA LEU A 65 4.57 -12.38 16.47
C LEU A 65 5.73 -11.76 17.25
N ASP A 66 6.93 -11.88 16.72
CA ASP A 66 8.17 -11.36 17.33
C ASP A 66 8.31 -9.82 17.26
N ALA A 67 7.29 -9.10 16.79
CA ALA A 67 7.29 -7.65 16.64
C ALA A 67 6.52 -6.95 17.77
N ASP A 68 6.99 -5.77 18.18
CA ASP A 68 6.36 -4.99 19.25
C ASP A 68 5.20 -4.13 18.71
N TYR A 69 3.97 -4.55 18.99
CA TYR A 69 2.72 -3.88 18.63
C TYR A 69 2.03 -3.21 19.83
N THR A 70 2.75 -2.91 20.90
CA THR A 70 2.16 -2.40 22.16
C THR A 70 1.38 -1.11 21.93
N GLU A 71 1.88 -0.20 21.10
CA GLU A 71 1.20 1.05 20.76
C GLU A 71 -0.13 0.84 20.02
N PHE A 72 -0.27 -0.27 19.29
CA PHE A 72 -1.52 -0.61 18.57
C PHE A 72 -2.64 -1.01 19.52
N TYR A 73 -2.32 -1.60 20.68
CA TYR A 73 -3.33 -2.11 21.61
C TYR A 73 -4.14 -0.99 22.25
N ASP A 74 -3.46 0.11 22.60
CA ASP A 74 -4.07 1.20 23.32
C ASP A 74 -4.77 2.23 22.43
N THR A 75 -4.38 2.35 21.18
CA THR A 75 -4.89 3.38 20.26
C THR A 75 -5.75 2.81 19.15
N VAL A 76 -5.29 1.78 18.45
CA VAL A 76 -5.90 1.26 17.21
C VAL A 76 -6.97 0.19 17.49
N LEU A 77 -6.75 -0.69 18.48
CA LEU A 77 -7.67 -1.81 18.78
C LEU A 77 -8.82 -1.43 19.73
N LYS A 78 -9.33 -0.19 19.63
CA LYS A 78 -10.53 0.26 20.36
C LYS A 78 -11.75 0.32 19.44
N GLY A 79 -12.87 -0.24 19.84
CA GLY A 79 -14.13 -0.23 19.09
C GLY A 79 -14.14 -1.24 17.93
N PHE A 80 -14.76 -0.87 16.82
CA PHE A 80 -14.83 -1.72 15.62
C PHE A 80 -13.48 -1.78 14.91
N SER A 81 -13.04 -2.97 14.54
CA SER A 81 -11.79 -3.16 13.82
C SER A 81 -11.96 -4.16 12.68
N GLY A 82 -11.79 -3.67 11.47
CA GLY A 82 -11.64 -4.46 10.27
C GLY A 82 -10.18 -4.45 9.83
N ILE A 83 -9.66 -5.59 9.42
CA ILE A 83 -8.27 -5.72 8.95
C ILE A 83 -8.28 -5.93 7.46
N ILE A 84 -7.41 -5.23 6.75
CA ILE A 84 -7.11 -5.44 5.35
C ILE A 84 -5.69 -5.97 5.25
N PHE A 85 -5.52 -7.15 4.68
CA PHE A 85 -4.22 -7.78 4.44
C PHE A 85 -3.79 -7.55 2.99
N SER A 86 -2.49 -7.24 2.78
CA SER A 86 -1.91 -7.08 1.45
C SER A 86 -0.57 -7.79 1.35
N LYS A 87 -0.44 -8.68 0.35
CA LYS A 87 0.79 -9.45 0.10
C LYS A 87 1.81 -8.68 -0.74
N GLU A 88 1.36 -7.99 -1.78
CA GLU A 88 2.25 -7.50 -2.83
C GLU A 88 2.61 -6.02 -2.67
N ALA A 89 1.64 -5.16 -2.46
CA ALA A 89 1.87 -3.73 -2.45
C ALA A 89 1.32 -3.08 -1.17
N ALA A 90 2.21 -2.42 -0.44
CA ALA A 90 1.84 -1.72 0.80
C ALA A 90 0.78 -0.62 0.57
N ASN A 91 0.78 0.04 -0.59
CA ASN A 91 -0.12 1.14 -0.90
C ASN A 91 -1.52 0.73 -1.39
N THR A 92 -1.73 -0.54 -1.77
CA THR A 92 -3.00 -1.02 -2.33
C THR A 92 -4.17 -0.82 -1.36
N PRO A 93 -4.10 -1.21 -0.07
CA PRO A 93 -5.19 -0.99 0.87
C PRO A 93 -5.54 0.50 1.06
N ALA A 94 -4.53 1.37 1.11
CA ALA A 94 -4.74 2.81 1.25
C ALA A 94 -5.45 3.40 0.02
N LYS A 95 -5.12 2.94 -1.19
CA LYS A 95 -5.80 3.33 -2.44
C LYS A 95 -7.26 2.87 -2.43
N VAL A 96 -7.54 1.63 -2.01
CA VAL A 96 -8.91 1.09 -1.90
C VAL A 96 -9.76 1.93 -0.94
N ILE A 97 -9.23 2.28 0.25
CA ILE A 97 -9.92 3.14 1.21
C ILE A 97 -10.23 4.50 0.60
N ARG A 98 -9.24 5.13 -0.06
CA ARG A 98 -9.40 6.43 -0.71
C ARG A 98 -10.46 6.37 -1.83
N ASP A 99 -10.40 5.35 -2.68
CA ASP A 99 -11.28 5.24 -3.84
C ASP A 99 -12.72 4.93 -3.41
N PHE A 100 -12.92 4.15 -2.35
CA PHE A 100 -14.22 3.94 -1.75
C PHE A 100 -14.80 5.25 -1.18
N ARG A 101 -14.00 6.08 -0.52
CA ARG A 101 -14.44 7.37 0.03
C ARG A 101 -14.86 8.37 -1.06
N LYS A 102 -14.29 8.29 -2.27
CA LYS A 102 -14.75 9.11 -3.40
C LYS A 102 -16.21 8.87 -3.78
N THR A 103 -16.79 7.73 -3.40
CA THR A 103 -18.18 7.39 -3.64
C THR A 103 -19.16 8.13 -2.71
N GLY A 104 -18.64 8.94 -1.76
CA GLY A 104 -19.45 9.82 -0.89
C GLY A 104 -19.53 9.38 0.56
N SER A 105 -18.84 8.34 0.97
CA SER A 105 -18.75 7.90 2.37
C SER A 105 -17.47 8.40 3.02
N GLU A 106 -17.56 9.00 4.21
CA GLU A 106 -16.37 9.35 5.01
C GLU A 106 -15.66 8.12 5.60
N LYS A 107 -16.34 6.98 5.65
CA LYS A 107 -15.83 5.71 6.15
C LYS A 107 -15.54 4.74 5.00
N PRO A 108 -14.65 3.76 5.19
CA PRO A 108 -13.94 3.36 6.41
C PRO A 108 -12.83 4.35 6.82
N MET A 109 -12.67 4.59 8.13
CA MET A 109 -11.57 5.40 8.67
C MET A 109 -10.34 4.53 8.91
N LEU A 110 -9.16 5.05 8.58
CA LEU A 110 -7.91 4.40 8.92
C LEU A 110 -7.59 4.63 10.40
N LYS A 111 -7.46 3.57 11.17
CA LYS A 111 -7.00 3.63 12.57
C LYS A 111 -5.50 3.49 12.67
N GLY A 112 -4.92 2.59 11.89
CA GLY A 112 -3.51 2.36 11.83
C GLY A 112 -3.15 1.39 10.73
N ALA A 113 -1.89 1.37 10.37
CA ALA A 113 -1.31 0.45 9.40
C ALA A 113 0.04 -0.05 9.91
N SER A 114 0.38 -1.27 9.57
CA SER A 114 1.73 -1.80 9.74
C SER A 114 2.27 -2.15 8.36
N ILE A 115 3.44 -1.63 8.04
CA ILE A 115 4.12 -1.85 6.76
C ILE A 115 5.56 -2.23 7.06
N ASP A 116 5.96 -3.45 6.70
CA ASP A 116 7.30 -4.00 6.95
C ASP A 116 7.75 -3.78 8.44
N HIS A 117 6.81 -3.94 9.39
CA HIS A 117 6.95 -3.73 10.85
C HIS A 117 6.96 -2.27 11.31
N ASP A 118 6.94 -1.29 10.42
CA ASP A 118 6.74 0.11 10.79
C ASP A 118 5.27 0.40 11.09
N LEU A 119 5.01 1.10 12.20
CA LEU A 119 3.67 1.39 12.69
C LEU A 119 3.26 2.82 12.34
N PHE A 120 2.13 2.95 11.66
CA PHE A 120 1.50 4.23 11.31
C PHE A 120 0.15 4.32 12.02
N ILE A 121 0.03 5.24 12.98
CA ILE A 121 -1.18 5.41 13.80
C ILE A 121 -1.89 6.68 13.37
N GLY A 122 -3.19 6.57 13.04
CA GLY A 122 -4.04 7.69 12.71
C GLY A 122 -4.33 7.85 11.22
N GLU A 123 -5.34 8.67 10.96
CA GLU A 123 -5.83 8.92 9.60
C GLU A 123 -4.93 9.87 8.80
N GLU A 124 -4.15 10.69 9.50
CA GLU A 124 -3.24 11.66 8.87
C GLU A 124 -2.25 11.01 7.91
N HIS A 125 -1.84 9.78 8.23
CA HIS A 125 -0.91 9.01 7.43
C HIS A 125 -1.52 8.42 6.14
N LEU A 126 -2.87 8.45 5.97
CA LEU A 126 -3.51 7.86 4.80
C LEU A 126 -2.99 8.44 3.49
N LYS A 127 -2.78 9.76 3.42
CA LYS A 127 -2.25 10.40 2.21
C LYS A 127 -0.86 9.91 1.86
N MET A 128 0.03 9.87 2.86
CA MET A 128 1.38 9.38 2.72
C MET A 128 1.40 7.90 2.29
N LEU A 129 0.52 7.08 2.90
CA LEU A 129 0.40 5.65 2.58
C LEU A 129 -0.13 5.39 1.17
N VAL A 130 -0.97 6.27 0.62
CA VAL A 130 -1.44 6.20 -0.77
C VAL A 130 -0.31 6.50 -1.76
N ASP A 131 0.59 7.44 -1.41
CA ASP A 131 1.70 7.89 -2.24
C ASP A 131 2.95 6.99 -2.10
N LEU A 132 2.93 6.01 -1.19
CA LEU A 132 4.00 5.02 -1.08
C LEU A 132 4.15 4.27 -2.41
N LYS A 133 5.39 4.14 -2.85
CA LYS A 133 5.72 3.35 -4.02
C LYS A 133 5.78 1.87 -3.64
N SER A 134 5.34 1.02 -4.54
CA SER A 134 5.52 -0.42 -4.37
C SER A 134 7.01 -0.78 -4.44
N LYS A 135 7.40 -1.91 -3.85
CA LYS A 135 8.78 -2.40 -3.86
C LYS A 135 9.35 -2.49 -5.29
N ASN A 136 8.52 -2.95 -6.23
CA ASN A 136 8.89 -3.06 -7.63
C ASN A 136 9.06 -1.68 -8.31
N GLU A 137 8.21 -0.71 -7.97
CA GLU A 137 8.33 0.67 -8.44
C GLU A 137 9.60 1.34 -7.92
N LEU A 138 9.95 1.13 -6.65
CA LEU A 138 11.20 1.63 -6.06
C LEU A 138 12.44 1.05 -6.75
N ILE A 139 12.45 -0.26 -7.00
CA ILE A 139 13.53 -0.93 -7.73
C ILE A 139 13.64 -0.36 -9.15
N GLY A 140 12.52 -0.18 -9.85
CA GLY A 140 12.48 0.41 -11.19
C GLY A 140 13.02 1.84 -11.21
N GLU A 141 12.70 2.64 -10.21
CA GLU A 141 13.21 4.00 -10.06
C GLU A 141 14.73 4.03 -9.82
N ILE A 142 15.24 3.18 -8.94
CA ILE A 142 16.68 3.05 -8.68
C ILE A 142 17.42 2.65 -9.97
N ILE A 143 16.91 1.67 -10.71
CA ILE A 143 17.48 1.27 -12.00
C ILE A 143 17.48 2.45 -12.99
N THR A 144 16.40 3.21 -13.05
CA THR A 144 16.28 4.38 -13.93
C THR A 144 17.27 5.48 -13.53
N LEU A 145 17.43 5.75 -12.23
CA LEU A 145 18.41 6.71 -11.73
C LEU A 145 19.85 6.29 -12.04
N LEU A 146 20.16 5.00 -11.92
CA LEU A 146 21.50 4.47 -12.25
C LEU A 146 21.79 4.53 -13.76
N GLN A 147 20.77 4.35 -14.60
CA GLN A 147 20.91 4.43 -16.06
C GLN A 147 20.88 5.87 -16.59
N SER A 148 20.32 6.81 -15.84
CA SER A 148 20.14 8.21 -16.26
C SER A 148 21.44 8.89 -16.70
N PRO A 149 22.59 8.80 -15.96
CA PRO A 149 23.84 9.40 -16.41
C PRO A 149 24.32 8.85 -17.74
N ALA A 150 24.23 7.54 -17.95
CA ALA A 150 24.64 6.90 -19.19
C ALA A 150 23.77 7.34 -20.38
N LYS A 151 22.44 7.36 -20.20
CA LYS A 151 21.50 7.84 -21.21
C LYS A 151 21.74 9.32 -21.58
N ASN A 152 22.00 10.17 -20.58
CA ASN A 152 22.25 11.58 -20.76
C ASN A 152 23.52 11.82 -21.58
N VAL A 153 24.61 11.07 -21.31
CA VAL A 153 25.85 11.16 -22.08
C VAL A 153 25.64 10.71 -23.54
N VAL A 154 24.98 9.56 -23.75
CA VAL A 154 24.67 9.06 -25.10
C VAL A 154 23.78 10.05 -25.85
N SER A 155 22.75 10.60 -25.23
CA SER A 155 21.87 11.59 -25.84
C SER A 155 22.61 12.88 -26.18
N ALA A 156 23.51 13.35 -25.33
CA ALA A 156 24.35 14.52 -25.60
C ALA A 156 25.27 14.30 -26.81
N LEU A 157 25.90 13.13 -26.92
CA LEU A 157 26.74 12.76 -28.07
C LEU A 157 25.92 12.64 -29.35
N GLN A 158 24.77 12.03 -29.32
CA GLN A 158 23.87 11.91 -30.48
C GLN A 158 23.35 13.29 -30.93
N SER A 159 22.99 14.15 -29.99
CA SER A 159 22.47 15.48 -30.31
C SER A 159 23.53 16.38 -30.92
N SER A 160 24.79 16.28 -30.50
CA SER A 160 25.91 17.01 -31.13
C SER A 160 26.19 16.50 -32.52
N GLY A 161 26.15 15.19 -32.78
CA GLY A 161 26.28 14.61 -34.11
C GLY A 161 25.16 15.06 -35.06
N SER A 162 23.91 15.09 -34.60
CA SER A 162 22.76 15.57 -35.37
C SER A 162 22.86 17.06 -35.72
N LYS A 163 23.33 17.89 -34.77
CA LYS A 163 23.55 19.33 -35.00
C LYS A 163 24.65 19.56 -36.03
N LEU A 164 25.77 18.85 -35.96
CA LEU A 164 26.85 18.94 -36.93
C LEU A 164 26.39 18.49 -38.33
N SER A 165 25.65 17.39 -38.43
CA SER A 165 25.07 16.95 -39.70
C SER A 165 24.06 17.95 -40.26
N GLY A 166 23.26 18.61 -39.45
CA GLY A 166 22.34 19.65 -39.84
C GLY A 166 23.08 20.90 -40.39
N ILE A 167 24.16 21.34 -39.70
CA ILE A 167 24.98 22.48 -40.14
C ILE A 167 25.67 22.17 -41.48
N LEU A 168 26.23 20.97 -41.65
CA LEU A 168 26.85 20.54 -42.89
C LEU A 168 25.85 20.53 -44.05
N LYS A 169 24.60 20.04 -43.83
CA LYS A 169 23.56 20.11 -44.86
C LYS A 169 23.18 21.52 -45.23
N THR A 170 22.98 22.40 -44.26
CA THR A 170 22.65 23.82 -44.56
C THR A 170 23.80 24.59 -45.25
N LEU A 171 25.06 24.24 -44.98
CA LEU A 171 26.21 24.80 -45.69
C LEU A 171 26.26 24.27 -47.12
N SER A 172 26.06 22.99 -47.34
CA SER A 172 26.07 22.42 -48.71
C SER A 172 24.91 22.92 -49.58
N GLU A 173 23.77 23.27 -49.01
CA GLU A 173 22.63 23.87 -49.72
C GLU A 173 22.81 25.36 -50.02
N LYS A 174 23.72 26.06 -49.32
CA LYS A 174 24.05 27.46 -49.57
C LYS A 174 25.16 27.68 -50.61
N GLU A 175 25.90 26.65 -50.94
CA GLU A 175 26.96 26.69 -51.95
C GLU A 175 26.44 26.31 -53.36
N GLN A 176 25.17 26.02 -53.53
CA GLN A 176 24.44 25.92 -54.78
C GLN A 176 23.61 27.20 -55.03
#